data_6ddb01a410bd3197141eea813e30d0d0
#
_entry.id   6ddb01a410bd3197141eea813e30d0d0
#
_cell.length_a   1.000
_cell.length_b   1.000
_cell.length_c   1.000
_cell.angle_alpha   90.00
_cell.angle_beta   90.00
_cell.angle_gamma   90.00
#
_symmetry.space_group_name_H-M   'P 1'
#
loop_
_entity.id
_entity.type
_entity.pdbx_description
1 polymer ?
#
loop_
_entity_poly.entity_id
_entity_poly.type
_entity_poly.pdbx_seq_one_letter_code
_entity_poly.pdbx_strand_id
1 'polypeptide(L)'
;MTERNFNLVVPLPHEGTDMRTAGTTGSQLARPGAVSPLNIRQGDVESTMGPATPGIRTSTTATRTTTTRARSSAPSPSADWSATADLPVFADLVNAYFDCRHTKRNTASALAFEECLESNLRDLYDELISGEYRPGRSICFIITHPRPREVWAATFRDRIVHHLLHNRIAPRFYARFISDSCACIPGRGTLYGAQRLEAKVRSITQNWSRPAHYLKCDLANFFVAIDKRILRELLARRIHEPWWMHLAETVLFHDPRQDFELRGDPRLLELVPQHKRLGNHPSHLGLPIGNLSSQFFANVYLDVLDQFVKHGLRCRHYIRYVDDFVLLHESPQWLNDAHTQIEQLLADQLAARLNPRKTILQPIARGIDFIGQIIRPWRRTLRRRTYNLAIERIRTVAPEDLFETANSYYGLLRQATHSHHDRARISNELLRRGHSVKSDFTKTYRTSHALSQ
;
A
#
# COMPACT_ATOMS: atom_id res chain seq x y z
N MET A 1 22.04 -18.97 -1.08
CA MET A 1 21.48 -18.24 0.09
C MET A 1 20.49 -17.21 -0.42
N THR A 2 19.24 -17.59 -0.52
CA THR A 2 18.15 -16.80 -1.09
C THR A 2 17.58 -15.91 0.00
N GLU A 3 17.83 -14.60 -0.11
CA GLU A 3 17.21 -13.58 0.72
C GLU A 3 15.69 -13.56 0.45
N ARG A 4 14.92 -13.90 1.47
CA ARG A 4 13.47 -13.78 1.44
C ARG A 4 13.10 -12.31 1.49
N ASN A 5 12.66 -11.76 0.37
CA ASN A 5 12.05 -10.45 0.30
C ASN A 5 10.76 -10.45 1.14
N PHE A 6 10.76 -9.70 2.25
CA PHE A 6 9.55 -9.36 2.98
C PHE A 6 8.78 -8.30 2.18
N ASN A 7 8.02 -8.74 1.18
CA ASN A 7 6.87 -7.99 0.75
C ASN A 7 5.90 -7.92 1.93
N LEU A 8 5.24 -6.79 2.12
CA LEU A 8 4.10 -6.65 3.04
C LEU A 8 2.96 -7.58 2.57
N VAL A 9 3.13 -8.87 2.79
CA VAL A 9 2.06 -9.86 2.65
C VAL A 9 1.23 -9.68 3.92
N VAL A 10 0.11 -8.97 3.80
CA VAL A 10 -0.91 -8.94 4.84
C VAL A 10 -1.46 -10.37 4.93
N PRO A 11 -1.31 -11.10 6.03
CA PRO A 11 -1.93 -12.41 6.18
C PRO A 11 -3.45 -12.22 6.14
N LEU A 12 -4.13 -13.04 5.34
CA LEU A 12 -5.58 -13.17 5.40
C LEU A 12 -5.96 -13.71 6.79
N PRO A 13 -7.05 -13.26 7.41
CA PRO A 13 -7.55 -13.87 8.63
C PRO A 13 -7.87 -15.34 8.34
N HIS A 14 -7.40 -16.23 9.19
CA HIS A 14 -7.75 -17.65 9.16
C HIS A 14 -9.26 -17.77 9.34
N GLU A 15 -9.93 -18.54 8.47
CA GLU A 15 -11.33 -18.95 8.63
C GLU A 15 -11.43 -19.82 9.89
N GLY A 16 -12.01 -19.24 10.95
CA GLY A 16 -12.42 -19.99 12.14
C GLY A 16 -13.62 -20.85 11.78
N THR A 17 -13.46 -22.14 11.88
CA THR A 17 -14.54 -23.13 11.86
C THR A 17 -15.47 -22.88 13.04
N ASP A 18 -16.69 -22.45 12.71
CA ASP A 18 -17.79 -22.31 13.64
C ASP A 18 -18.43 -23.69 13.85
N MET A 19 -18.41 -24.23 15.07
CA MET A 19 -19.36 -25.27 15.47
C MET A 19 -19.63 -25.27 16.98
N ARG A 20 -20.89 -24.79 17.30
CA ARG A 20 -21.86 -25.27 18.25
C ARG A 20 -21.65 -25.13 19.76
N THR A 21 -22.49 -24.32 20.30
CA THR A 21 -23.68 -24.53 21.19
C THR A 21 -23.44 -24.87 22.65
N ALA A 22 -24.17 -24.10 23.43
CA ALA A 22 -24.99 -24.39 24.62
C ALA A 22 -24.35 -24.25 26.01
N GLY A 23 -25.00 -23.43 26.83
CA GLY A 23 -25.11 -23.67 28.26
C GLY A 23 -24.95 -22.48 29.21
N THR A 24 -26.00 -21.73 29.37
CA THR A 24 -26.66 -21.16 30.58
C THR A 24 -25.90 -20.94 31.91
N THR A 25 -26.29 -19.82 32.51
CA THR A 25 -26.32 -19.35 33.93
C THR A 25 -25.16 -18.44 34.28
N GLY A 26 -25.36 -17.17 34.58
CA GLY A 26 -26.19 -16.53 35.56
C GLY A 26 -25.32 -16.04 36.73
N SER A 27 -25.04 -14.76 36.84
CA SER A 27 -25.23 -13.98 38.07
C SER A 27 -24.64 -12.55 37.98
N GLN A 28 -25.41 -11.70 38.48
CA GLN A 28 -25.43 -10.27 38.72
C GLN A 28 -24.26 -9.68 39.54
N LEU A 29 -24.29 -8.32 39.54
CA LEU A 29 -23.75 -7.33 40.48
C LEU A 29 -22.39 -6.72 40.03
N ALA A 30 -22.17 -5.41 40.00
CA ALA A 30 -22.84 -4.20 40.42
C ALA A 30 -22.15 -2.98 39.73
N ARG A 31 -22.90 -1.93 39.45
CA ARG A 31 -22.41 -0.55 39.26
C ARG A 31 -22.22 0.08 40.66
N PRO A 32 -21.47 1.16 40.86
CA PRO A 32 -21.81 2.50 40.35
C PRO A 32 -20.65 3.47 40.05
N GLY A 33 -21.03 4.62 39.46
CA GLY A 33 -20.41 5.89 39.70
C GLY A 33 -20.45 6.86 38.52
N ALA A 34 -21.57 7.59 38.40
CA ALA A 34 -21.71 8.71 37.47
C ALA A 34 -21.07 9.98 38.05
N VAL A 35 -20.47 10.80 37.19
CA VAL A 35 -20.35 12.25 37.40
C VAL A 35 -20.64 12.96 36.09
N SER A 36 -21.67 13.79 36.12
CA SER A 36 -22.19 14.63 35.06
C SER A 36 -21.61 16.05 35.08
N PRO A 37 -22.07 16.99 34.23
CA PRO A 37 -21.22 17.83 33.39
C PRO A 37 -21.21 19.30 33.83
N LEU A 38 -20.30 20.10 33.28
CA LEU A 38 -20.33 21.56 33.42
C LEU A 38 -20.70 22.21 32.08
N ASN A 39 -21.87 22.86 32.13
CA ASN A 39 -22.41 23.85 31.20
C ASN A 39 -21.57 25.11 31.16
N ILE A 40 -21.34 25.67 29.98
CA ILE A 40 -21.18 27.13 29.80
C ILE A 40 -21.95 27.54 28.54
N ARG A 41 -22.66 28.65 28.74
CA ARG A 41 -23.81 29.25 28.08
C ARG A 41 -23.60 29.82 26.68
N GLN A 42 -24.72 29.81 25.96
CA GLN A 42 -25.07 30.62 24.80
C GLN A 42 -24.94 32.15 25.07
N GLY A 43 -24.65 32.87 23.99
CA GLY A 43 -24.86 34.31 23.87
C GLY A 43 -25.40 34.61 22.48
N ASP A 44 -26.69 34.96 22.45
CA ASP A 44 -27.47 35.45 21.33
C ASP A 44 -27.04 36.85 20.90
N VAL A 45 -27.09 37.16 19.59
CA VAL A 45 -27.48 38.49 19.10
C VAL A 45 -28.26 38.35 17.81
N GLU A 46 -29.47 38.91 17.86
CA GLU A 46 -30.50 39.08 16.84
C GLU A 46 -30.11 39.95 15.65
N SER A 47 -30.61 39.60 14.45
CA SER A 47 -31.71 40.26 13.72
C SER A 47 -31.52 41.67 13.18
N THR A 48 -31.62 41.83 11.87
CA THR A 48 -32.55 42.84 11.26
C THR A 48 -32.85 42.52 9.79
N MET A 49 -34.13 42.71 9.48
CA MET A 49 -34.88 42.52 8.23
C MET A 49 -34.59 43.55 7.11
N GLY A 50 -34.79 43.12 5.89
CA GLY A 50 -35.31 43.47 4.61
C GLY A 50 -35.55 44.91 4.18
N PRO A 51 -36.06 45.27 2.96
CA PRO A 51 -37.10 44.58 2.18
C PRO A 51 -36.92 44.49 0.64
N ALA A 52 -37.78 43.75 0.07
CA ALA A 52 -38.34 43.43 -1.22
C ALA A 52 -38.35 44.43 -2.42
N THR A 53 -38.15 43.84 -3.61
CA THR A 53 -38.85 43.87 -4.94
C THR A 53 -38.96 45.20 -5.73
N PRO A 54 -39.11 45.23 -7.08
CA PRO A 54 -39.82 44.27 -7.94
C PRO A 54 -39.22 43.97 -9.34
N GLY A 55 -39.81 43.01 -9.97
CA GLY A 55 -39.60 42.34 -11.20
C GLY A 55 -39.57 43.11 -12.52
N ILE A 56 -39.01 42.46 -13.52
CA ILE A 56 -39.34 42.64 -14.93
C ILE A 56 -39.42 41.28 -15.61
N ARG A 57 -40.57 41.00 -16.19
CA ARG A 57 -40.80 39.92 -17.18
C ARG A 57 -40.22 40.32 -18.50
N THR A 58 -39.45 39.45 -19.12
CA THR A 58 -39.37 39.37 -20.59
C THR A 58 -39.33 37.94 -21.05
N SER A 59 -40.28 37.61 -21.86
CA SER A 59 -40.40 36.43 -22.69
C SER A 59 -39.21 36.34 -23.65
N THR A 60 -38.70 35.13 -23.91
CA THR A 60 -38.34 34.78 -25.29
C THR A 60 -37.81 33.36 -25.39
N THR A 61 -38.44 32.62 -26.27
CA THR A 61 -37.94 31.67 -27.26
C THR A 61 -37.03 30.54 -26.80
N ALA A 62 -37.62 29.35 -26.71
CA ALA A 62 -36.96 28.09 -26.62
C ALA A 62 -36.13 27.80 -27.89
N THR A 63 -34.83 27.88 -27.78
CA THR A 63 -33.92 27.28 -28.75
C THR A 63 -33.54 25.87 -28.27
N ARG A 64 -34.05 24.90 -29.02
CA ARG A 64 -33.82 23.47 -28.79
C ARG A 64 -32.38 23.13 -29.14
N THR A 65 -31.46 23.24 -28.20
CA THR A 65 -30.09 22.78 -28.34
C THR A 65 -30.08 21.25 -28.12
N THR A 66 -29.92 20.51 -29.21
CA THR A 66 -29.69 19.08 -29.18
C THR A 66 -28.33 18.81 -28.55
N THR A 67 -28.33 18.48 -27.26
CA THR A 67 -27.13 18.03 -26.59
C THR A 67 -26.83 16.62 -27.08
N THR A 68 -25.92 16.51 -28.00
CA THR A 68 -25.31 15.24 -28.41
C THR A 68 -24.54 14.71 -27.22
N ARG A 69 -25.16 13.79 -26.50
CA ARG A 69 -24.54 13.02 -25.43
C ARG A 69 -23.41 12.20 -26.06
N ALA A 70 -22.17 12.65 -25.89
CA ALA A 70 -20.99 11.86 -26.23
C ALA A 70 -21.06 10.55 -25.42
N ARG A 71 -21.49 9.49 -26.07
CA ARG A 71 -21.31 8.13 -25.61
C ARG A 71 -19.80 7.91 -25.51
N SER A 72 -19.28 7.74 -24.30
CA SER A 72 -17.98 7.12 -24.08
C SER A 72 -18.07 5.71 -24.67
N SER A 73 -17.55 5.54 -25.87
CA SER A 73 -17.41 4.24 -26.51
C SER A 73 -16.40 3.44 -25.69
N ALA A 74 -16.90 2.49 -24.90
CA ALA A 74 -16.11 1.34 -24.54
C ALA A 74 -15.62 0.70 -25.85
N PRO A 75 -14.37 0.27 -25.96
CA PRO A 75 -13.88 -0.40 -27.17
C PRO A 75 -14.72 -1.64 -27.45
N SER A 76 -15.12 -1.81 -28.70
CA SER A 76 -15.92 -2.94 -29.19
C SER A 76 -15.26 -4.26 -28.83
N PRO A 77 -16.01 -5.31 -28.44
CA PRO A 77 -15.47 -6.63 -28.20
C PRO A 77 -15.26 -7.35 -29.55
N SER A 78 -14.11 -7.17 -30.16
CA SER A 78 -13.50 -8.03 -31.20
C SER A 78 -12.40 -7.28 -31.93
N ALA A 79 -11.34 -6.92 -31.22
CA ALA A 79 -10.07 -6.66 -31.89
C ALA A 79 -9.52 -8.04 -32.27
N ASP A 80 -9.40 -8.32 -33.58
CA ASP A 80 -8.71 -9.52 -34.02
C ASP A 80 -7.23 -9.39 -33.72
N TRP A 81 -6.82 -10.01 -32.62
CA TRP A 81 -5.42 -10.03 -32.15
C TRP A 81 -4.57 -11.05 -32.90
N SER A 82 -5.15 -11.87 -33.77
CA SER A 82 -4.48 -12.97 -34.48
C SER A 82 -3.32 -12.52 -35.36
N ALA A 83 -3.27 -11.24 -35.73
CA ALA A 83 -2.18 -10.63 -36.52
C ALA A 83 -1.05 -10.04 -35.66
N THR A 84 -1.13 -10.06 -34.32
CA THR A 84 -0.11 -9.46 -33.48
C THR A 84 0.91 -10.52 -33.02
N ALA A 85 2.16 -10.37 -33.42
CA ALA A 85 3.26 -11.32 -33.17
C ALA A 85 3.71 -11.42 -31.68
N ASP A 86 3.01 -10.79 -30.74
CA ASP A 86 3.48 -10.66 -29.34
C ASP A 86 2.39 -11.01 -28.31
N LEU A 87 1.61 -12.05 -28.63
CA LEU A 87 0.66 -12.64 -27.68
C LEU A 87 1.39 -13.48 -26.63
N PRO A 88 0.86 -13.60 -25.39
CA PRO A 88 1.42 -14.54 -24.42
C PRO A 88 1.24 -15.97 -24.94
N VAL A 89 2.22 -16.82 -24.68
CA VAL A 89 2.06 -18.27 -24.86
C VAL A 89 1.51 -18.89 -23.57
N PHE A 90 0.89 -20.07 -23.68
CA PHE A 90 0.30 -20.75 -22.53
C PHE A 90 1.32 -20.96 -21.39
N ALA A 91 2.60 -21.20 -21.73
CA ALA A 91 3.68 -21.33 -20.75
C ALA A 91 3.89 -20.05 -19.90
N ASP A 92 3.63 -18.86 -20.46
CA ASP A 92 3.72 -17.59 -19.71
C ASP A 92 2.66 -17.54 -18.60
N LEU A 93 1.44 -18.00 -18.91
CA LEU A 93 0.35 -18.09 -17.94
C LEU A 93 0.65 -19.12 -16.83
N VAL A 94 1.22 -20.27 -17.20
CA VAL A 94 1.65 -21.31 -16.23
C VAL A 94 2.73 -20.75 -15.31
N ASN A 95 3.72 -20.02 -15.83
CA ASN A 95 4.76 -19.37 -15.03
C ASN A 95 4.13 -18.33 -14.08
N ALA A 96 3.20 -17.54 -14.55
CA ALA A 96 2.48 -16.56 -13.74
C ALA A 96 1.66 -17.22 -12.61
N TYR A 97 1.06 -18.39 -12.87
CA TYR A 97 0.42 -19.20 -11.85
C TYR A 97 1.40 -19.62 -10.75
N PHE A 98 2.57 -20.15 -11.11
CA PHE A 98 3.57 -20.56 -10.11
C PHE A 98 4.08 -19.38 -9.28
N ASP A 99 4.29 -18.21 -9.90
CA ASP A 99 4.66 -16.99 -9.20
C ASP A 99 3.57 -16.53 -8.22
N CYS A 100 2.32 -16.56 -8.63
CA CYS A 100 1.17 -16.27 -7.78
C CYS A 100 1.07 -17.25 -6.60
N ARG A 101 1.18 -18.55 -6.90
CA ARG A 101 1.07 -19.64 -5.93
C ARG A 101 2.15 -19.61 -4.85
N HIS A 102 3.36 -19.20 -5.21
CA HIS A 102 4.52 -19.21 -4.30
C HIS A 102 4.22 -18.54 -2.95
N THR A 103 3.40 -17.50 -2.93
CA THR A 103 3.05 -16.76 -1.71
C THR A 103 1.66 -17.07 -1.15
N LYS A 104 0.87 -17.94 -1.82
CA LYS A 104 -0.56 -18.17 -1.53
C LYS A 104 -0.96 -19.66 -1.45
N ARG A 105 -0.01 -20.56 -1.18
CA ARG A 105 -0.20 -22.02 -1.26
C ARG A 105 -1.39 -22.59 -0.49
N ASN A 106 -1.77 -21.99 0.63
CA ASN A 106 -2.79 -22.53 1.54
C ASN A 106 -4.02 -21.61 1.65
N THR A 107 -4.29 -20.78 0.65
CA THR A 107 -5.52 -19.99 0.66
C THR A 107 -6.66 -20.77 0.04
N ALA A 108 -7.88 -20.71 0.61
CA ALA A 108 -9.04 -21.41 0.09
C ALA A 108 -9.28 -21.15 -1.41
N SER A 109 -9.10 -19.90 -1.87
CA SER A 109 -9.23 -19.55 -3.28
C SER A 109 -8.15 -20.14 -4.20
N ALA A 110 -6.94 -20.39 -3.67
CA ALA A 110 -5.90 -21.07 -4.44
C ALA A 110 -6.21 -22.57 -4.53
N LEU A 111 -6.60 -23.19 -3.42
CA LEU A 111 -6.96 -24.60 -3.39
C LEU A 111 -8.15 -24.90 -4.32
N ALA A 112 -9.21 -24.10 -4.25
CA ALA A 112 -10.37 -24.24 -5.14
C ALA A 112 -10.00 -24.08 -6.64
N PHE A 113 -9.06 -23.22 -6.98
CA PHE A 113 -8.56 -23.09 -8.35
C PHE A 113 -7.72 -24.31 -8.76
N GLU A 114 -6.98 -24.90 -7.83
CA GLU A 114 -6.11 -26.06 -8.06
C GLU A 114 -6.88 -27.39 -8.17
N GLU A 115 -8.12 -27.48 -7.71
CA GLU A 115 -8.99 -28.67 -7.88
C GLU A 115 -9.20 -29.05 -9.36
N CYS A 116 -9.26 -28.04 -10.26
CA CYS A 116 -9.38 -28.22 -11.71
C CYS A 116 -8.31 -27.39 -12.44
N LEU A 117 -7.05 -27.50 -12.03
CA LEU A 117 -5.97 -26.60 -12.44
C LEU A 117 -5.80 -26.48 -13.94
N GLU A 118 -5.75 -27.61 -14.68
CA GLU A 118 -5.53 -27.59 -16.13
C GLU A 118 -6.66 -26.94 -16.89
N SER A 119 -7.91 -27.28 -16.55
CA SER A 119 -9.10 -26.68 -17.14
C SER A 119 -9.16 -25.19 -16.86
N ASN A 120 -9.00 -24.81 -15.57
CA ASN A 120 -9.04 -23.40 -15.17
C ASN A 120 -7.95 -22.53 -15.82
N LEU A 121 -6.75 -23.09 -16.04
CA LEU A 121 -5.69 -22.37 -16.76
C LEU A 121 -5.97 -22.29 -18.25
N ARG A 122 -6.53 -23.33 -18.86
CA ARG A 122 -6.90 -23.33 -20.28
C ARG A 122 -8.01 -22.34 -20.56
N ASP A 123 -9.08 -22.40 -19.78
CA ASP A 123 -10.22 -21.48 -19.91
C ASP A 123 -9.77 -20.02 -19.74
N LEU A 124 -8.92 -19.76 -18.73
CA LEU A 124 -8.35 -18.42 -18.52
C LEU A 124 -7.48 -17.96 -19.70
N TYR A 125 -6.69 -18.86 -20.28
CA TYR A 125 -5.86 -18.57 -21.45
C TYR A 125 -6.71 -18.23 -22.67
N ASP A 126 -7.75 -19.05 -22.94
CA ASP A 126 -8.65 -18.86 -24.07
C ASP A 126 -9.42 -17.53 -23.96
N GLU A 127 -9.91 -17.17 -22.75
CA GLU A 127 -10.51 -15.88 -22.50
C GLU A 127 -9.54 -14.70 -22.72
N LEU A 128 -8.26 -14.87 -22.34
CA LEU A 128 -7.24 -13.83 -22.53
C LEU A 128 -6.94 -13.61 -24.02
N ILE A 129 -6.78 -14.70 -24.79
CA ILE A 129 -6.44 -14.63 -26.21
C ILE A 129 -7.64 -14.14 -27.05
N SER A 130 -8.86 -14.58 -26.73
CA SER A 130 -10.08 -14.10 -27.39
C SER A 130 -10.43 -12.63 -27.04
N GLY A 131 -9.81 -12.05 -25.99
CA GLY A 131 -10.16 -10.73 -25.48
C GLY A 131 -11.46 -10.70 -24.66
N GLU A 132 -12.00 -11.87 -24.33
CA GLU A 132 -13.20 -12.00 -23.49
C GLU A 132 -12.90 -11.92 -21.99
N TYR A 133 -11.64 -11.98 -21.61
CA TYR A 133 -11.25 -11.88 -20.19
C TYR A 133 -11.85 -10.64 -19.52
N ARG A 134 -12.52 -10.89 -18.41
CA ARG A 134 -12.99 -9.84 -17.49
C ARG A 134 -12.56 -10.18 -16.08
N PRO A 135 -12.03 -9.20 -15.31
CA PRO A 135 -11.76 -9.40 -13.90
C PRO A 135 -13.02 -9.79 -13.14
N GLY A 136 -12.90 -10.78 -12.27
CA GLY A 136 -14.00 -11.29 -11.48
C GLY A 136 -14.27 -10.46 -10.23
N ARG A 137 -15.12 -11.01 -9.35
CA ARG A 137 -15.55 -10.40 -8.09
C ARG A 137 -14.36 -10.14 -7.17
N SER A 138 -14.27 -8.92 -6.66
CA SER A 138 -13.20 -8.54 -5.73
C SER A 138 -13.56 -8.88 -4.27
N ILE A 139 -12.55 -8.99 -3.42
CA ILE A 139 -12.72 -9.18 -1.98
C ILE A 139 -12.22 -7.93 -1.27
N CYS A 140 -13.11 -7.27 -0.51
CA CYS A 140 -12.74 -6.16 0.35
C CYS A 140 -12.66 -6.63 1.81
N PHE A 141 -11.62 -6.24 2.53
CA PHE A 141 -11.53 -6.43 3.98
C PHE A 141 -10.75 -5.30 4.62
N ILE A 142 -10.97 -5.09 5.92
CA ILE A 142 -10.35 -4.00 6.66
C ILE A 142 -9.24 -4.54 7.53
N ILE A 143 -8.04 -3.95 7.37
CA ILE A 143 -6.95 -4.14 8.33
C ILE A 143 -6.93 -2.97 9.31
N THR A 144 -6.76 -3.25 10.59
CA THR A 144 -6.78 -2.24 11.65
C THR A 144 -5.39 -1.78 12.07
N HIS A 145 -4.37 -2.61 11.82
CA HIS A 145 -2.99 -2.34 12.21
C HIS A 145 -2.05 -2.24 11.01
N PRO A 146 -1.05 -1.36 11.03
CA PRO A 146 -0.76 -0.33 12.04
C PRO A 146 -1.70 0.88 12.00
N ARG A 147 -2.54 0.99 10.98
CA ARG A 147 -3.61 1.99 10.81
C ARG A 147 -4.75 1.37 10.01
N PRO A 148 -6.01 1.73 10.32
CA PRO A 148 -7.15 1.25 9.55
C PRO A 148 -7.04 1.61 8.06
N ARG A 149 -7.28 0.61 7.19
CA ARG A 149 -7.33 0.78 5.74
C ARG A 149 -8.10 -0.34 5.06
N GLU A 150 -8.73 -0.01 3.95
CA GLU A 150 -9.32 -0.99 3.05
C GLU A 150 -8.23 -1.75 2.30
N VAL A 151 -8.42 -3.05 2.15
CA VAL A 151 -7.63 -3.90 1.27
C VAL A 151 -8.57 -4.55 0.27
N TRP A 152 -8.29 -4.36 -1.01
CA TRP A 152 -9.06 -4.87 -2.13
C TRP A 152 -8.26 -5.95 -2.82
N ALA A 153 -8.68 -7.18 -2.66
CA ALA A 153 -7.97 -8.33 -3.19
C ALA A 153 -8.70 -8.89 -4.42
N ALA A 154 -7.99 -9.06 -5.51
CA ALA A 154 -8.47 -9.81 -6.64
C ALA A 154 -8.60 -11.31 -6.29
N THR A 155 -9.44 -12.05 -7.01
CA THR A 155 -9.51 -13.53 -6.92
C THR A 155 -8.17 -14.15 -7.26
N PHE A 156 -7.99 -15.43 -6.93
CA PHE A 156 -6.74 -16.12 -7.27
C PHE A 156 -6.52 -16.17 -8.78
N ARG A 157 -7.57 -16.40 -9.57
CA ARG A 157 -7.58 -16.37 -11.03
C ARG A 157 -7.05 -15.03 -11.56
N ASP A 158 -7.60 -13.92 -11.09
CA ASP A 158 -7.20 -12.60 -11.55
C ASP A 158 -5.80 -12.21 -11.09
N ARG A 159 -5.36 -12.71 -9.93
CA ARG A 159 -3.97 -12.52 -9.49
C ARG A 159 -2.98 -13.21 -10.43
N ILE A 160 -3.32 -14.34 -11.03
CA ILE A 160 -2.49 -14.97 -12.07
C ILE A 160 -2.32 -14.00 -13.24
N VAL A 161 -3.41 -13.34 -13.67
CA VAL A 161 -3.36 -12.33 -14.75
C VAL A 161 -2.50 -11.11 -14.34
N HIS A 162 -2.59 -10.68 -13.07
CA HIS A 162 -1.71 -9.62 -12.56
C HIS A 162 -0.23 -10.03 -12.61
N HIS A 163 0.10 -11.29 -12.32
CA HIS A 163 1.46 -11.81 -12.46
C HIS A 163 1.87 -11.90 -13.93
N LEU A 164 1.01 -12.41 -14.82
CA LEU A 164 1.26 -12.47 -16.25
C LEU A 164 1.63 -11.09 -16.82
N LEU A 165 0.77 -10.11 -16.57
CA LEU A 165 1.02 -8.71 -16.97
C LEU A 165 2.34 -8.18 -16.39
N HIS A 166 2.53 -8.32 -15.09
CA HIS A 166 3.71 -7.84 -14.39
C HIS A 166 4.99 -8.47 -14.94
N ASN A 167 5.02 -9.78 -15.14
CA ASN A 167 6.20 -10.49 -15.63
C ASN A 167 6.66 -9.97 -17.01
N ARG A 168 5.69 -9.63 -17.87
CA ARG A 168 5.99 -9.12 -19.22
C ARG A 168 6.44 -7.67 -19.23
N ILE A 169 5.71 -6.78 -18.51
CA ILE A 169 5.94 -5.34 -18.64
C ILE A 169 6.93 -4.77 -17.63
N ALA A 170 6.97 -5.30 -16.40
CA ALA A 170 7.75 -4.70 -15.31
C ALA A 170 9.26 -4.59 -15.59
N PRO A 171 9.94 -5.53 -16.23
CA PRO A 171 11.37 -5.42 -16.51
C PRO A 171 11.75 -4.14 -17.26
N ARG A 172 10.91 -3.69 -18.20
CA ARG A 172 11.13 -2.46 -18.99
C ARG A 172 11.11 -1.20 -18.14
N PHE A 173 10.26 -1.19 -17.10
CA PHE A 173 10.16 -0.08 -16.15
C PHE A 173 11.28 -0.16 -15.10
N TYR A 174 11.58 -1.34 -14.57
CA TYR A 174 12.64 -1.53 -13.58
C TYR A 174 14.02 -1.12 -14.10
N ALA A 175 14.29 -1.30 -15.40
CA ALA A 175 15.52 -0.86 -16.03
C ALA A 175 15.71 0.68 -15.97
N ARG A 176 14.61 1.43 -15.78
CA ARG A 176 14.64 2.89 -15.71
C ARG A 176 14.46 3.46 -14.31
N PHE A 177 13.82 2.71 -13.43
CA PHE A 177 13.64 3.16 -12.07
C PHE A 177 14.98 3.42 -11.40
N ILE A 178 15.09 4.58 -10.81
CA ILE A 178 16.29 4.94 -10.07
C ILE A 178 16.57 3.91 -8.97
N SER A 179 17.86 3.70 -8.65
CA SER A 179 18.25 2.78 -7.56
C SER A 179 17.74 3.23 -6.18
N ASP A 180 17.30 4.47 -6.06
CA ASP A 180 16.80 5.09 -4.83
C ASP A 180 15.27 4.96 -4.65
N SER A 181 14.55 4.36 -5.60
CA SER A 181 13.19 3.85 -5.42
C SER A 181 13.25 2.46 -4.80
N CYS A 182 12.71 2.29 -3.58
CA CYS A 182 13.04 1.14 -2.72
C CYS A 182 11.87 0.20 -2.42
N ALA A 183 10.65 0.54 -2.83
CA ALA A 183 9.47 -0.25 -2.50
C ALA A 183 8.98 -1.07 -3.69
N CYS A 184 8.52 -2.30 -3.42
CA CYS A 184 7.85 -3.16 -4.41
C CYS A 184 8.66 -3.37 -5.70
N ILE A 185 9.97 -3.46 -5.58
CA ILE A 185 10.92 -3.76 -6.66
C ILE A 185 11.76 -4.96 -6.21
N PRO A 186 11.96 -5.99 -7.05
CA PRO A 186 12.77 -7.15 -6.70
C PRO A 186 14.16 -6.75 -6.18
N GLY A 187 14.62 -7.40 -5.12
CA GLY A 187 15.90 -7.10 -4.46
C GLY A 187 15.92 -5.82 -3.62
N ARG A 188 14.83 -5.06 -3.57
CA ARG A 188 14.71 -3.82 -2.78
C ARG A 188 13.60 -3.96 -1.74
N GLY A 189 13.74 -3.27 -0.62
CA GLY A 189 12.78 -3.34 0.48
C GLY A 189 13.17 -2.41 1.63
N THR A 190 12.59 -2.62 2.81
CA THR A 190 12.79 -1.75 3.97
C THR A 190 14.25 -1.70 4.43
N LEU A 191 14.95 -2.84 4.47
CA LEU A 191 16.36 -2.88 4.85
C LEU A 191 17.23 -2.17 3.81
N TYR A 192 17.02 -2.46 2.52
CA TYR A 192 17.72 -1.79 1.43
C TYR A 192 17.55 -0.27 1.51
N GLY A 193 16.30 0.22 1.68
CA GLY A 193 16.02 1.64 1.79
C GLY A 193 16.70 2.28 3.00
N ALA A 194 16.65 1.63 4.18
CA ALA A 194 17.30 2.14 5.38
C ALA A 194 18.83 2.22 5.24
N GLN A 195 19.46 1.19 4.67
CA GLN A 195 20.91 1.17 4.41
C GLN A 195 21.33 2.22 3.38
N ARG A 196 20.55 2.38 2.29
CA ARG A 196 20.82 3.42 1.31
C ARG A 196 20.70 4.83 1.89
N LEU A 197 19.67 5.10 2.70
CA LEU A 197 19.53 6.40 3.36
C LEU A 197 20.70 6.65 4.32
N GLU A 198 21.13 5.66 5.10
CA GLU A 198 22.30 5.77 5.97
C GLU A 198 23.58 6.09 5.16
N ALA A 199 23.79 5.40 4.04
CA ALA A 199 24.94 5.68 3.17
C ALA A 199 24.91 7.10 2.60
N LYS A 200 23.73 7.62 2.20
CA LYS A 200 23.55 9.00 1.73
C LYS A 200 23.80 10.02 2.83
N VAL A 201 23.33 9.74 4.03
CA VAL A 201 23.60 10.59 5.20
C VAL A 201 25.09 10.66 5.49
N ARG A 202 25.77 9.51 5.51
CA ARG A 202 27.24 9.47 5.68
C ARG A 202 27.98 10.24 4.60
N SER A 203 27.54 10.14 3.36
CA SER A 203 28.14 10.86 2.22
C SER A 203 28.02 12.37 2.37
N ILE A 204 26.80 12.89 2.61
CA ILE A 204 26.57 14.34 2.69
C ILE A 204 27.17 14.97 3.94
N THR A 205 27.18 14.24 5.05
CA THR A 205 27.75 14.74 6.33
C THR A 205 29.24 14.45 6.46
N GLN A 206 29.89 13.91 5.43
CA GLN A 206 31.28 13.47 5.51
C GLN A 206 31.49 12.61 6.78
N ASN A 207 30.70 11.54 6.89
CA ASN A 207 30.73 10.62 8.01
C ASN A 207 30.38 11.28 9.37
N TRP A 208 29.36 12.13 9.36
CA TRP A 208 28.83 12.86 10.53
C TRP A 208 29.69 14.01 11.05
N SER A 209 30.71 14.44 10.29
CA SER A 209 31.59 15.54 10.65
C SER A 209 31.04 16.91 10.25
N ARG A 210 30.10 16.97 9.28
CA ARG A 210 29.50 18.21 8.78
C ARG A 210 28.00 18.23 9.02
N PRO A 211 27.42 19.42 9.32
CA PRO A 211 25.97 19.56 9.43
C PRO A 211 25.32 19.43 8.05
N ALA A 212 24.15 18.82 8.01
CA ALA A 212 23.26 18.81 6.88
C ALA A 212 21.81 18.67 7.33
N HIS A 213 20.87 18.92 6.43
CA HIS A 213 19.45 18.92 6.66
C HIS A 213 18.75 17.85 5.81
N TYR A 214 17.58 17.46 6.24
CA TYR A 214 16.70 16.61 5.45
C TYR A 214 15.32 17.24 5.31
N LEU A 215 14.75 17.07 4.13
CA LEU A 215 13.34 17.28 3.85
C LEU A 215 12.72 15.91 3.65
N LYS A 216 11.77 15.57 4.52
CA LYS A 216 10.95 14.39 4.40
C LYS A 216 9.54 14.78 4.01
N CYS A 217 8.99 14.13 2.99
CA CYS A 217 7.64 14.36 2.48
C CYS A 217 6.87 13.03 2.35
N ASP A 218 5.55 13.15 2.34
CA ASP A 218 4.60 12.05 2.13
C ASP A 218 3.46 12.60 1.24
N LEU A 219 2.96 11.81 0.31
CA LEU A 219 1.85 12.25 -0.53
C LEU A 219 0.51 12.11 0.21
N ALA A 220 -0.38 13.07 -0.02
CA ALA A 220 -1.71 13.04 0.59
C ALA A 220 -2.60 12.00 -0.12
N ASN A 221 -3.12 11.03 0.63
CA ASN A 221 -4.09 10.03 0.15
C ASN A 221 -3.65 9.29 -1.13
N PHE A 222 -2.36 9.04 -1.28
CA PHE A 222 -1.72 8.67 -2.54
C PHE A 222 -2.50 7.62 -3.34
N PHE A 223 -2.72 6.42 -2.77
CA PHE A 223 -3.35 5.32 -3.53
C PHE A 223 -4.76 5.62 -4.03
N VAL A 224 -5.55 6.39 -3.30
CA VAL A 224 -6.91 6.76 -3.71
C VAL A 224 -6.96 8.03 -4.56
N ALA A 225 -5.83 8.74 -4.68
CA ALA A 225 -5.72 9.96 -5.47
C ALA A 225 -5.05 9.75 -6.85
N ILE A 226 -4.48 8.57 -7.12
CA ILE A 226 -3.85 8.29 -8.43
C ILE A 226 -4.88 8.44 -9.55
N ASP A 227 -4.61 9.31 -10.52
CA ASP A 227 -5.43 9.43 -11.74
C ASP A 227 -5.04 8.32 -12.73
N LYS A 228 -5.99 7.42 -12.98
CA LYS A 228 -5.80 6.28 -13.88
C LYS A 228 -5.55 6.71 -15.34
N ARG A 229 -6.03 7.89 -15.75
CA ARG A 229 -5.82 8.43 -17.10
C ARG A 229 -4.37 8.84 -17.29
N ILE A 230 -3.81 9.58 -16.33
CA ILE A 230 -2.37 9.93 -16.33
C ILE A 230 -1.53 8.66 -16.29
N LEU A 231 -1.90 7.70 -15.43
CA LEU A 231 -1.16 6.44 -15.33
C LEU A 231 -1.21 5.63 -16.62
N ARG A 232 -2.36 5.60 -17.33
CA ARG A 232 -2.48 4.98 -18.65
C ARG A 232 -1.48 5.55 -19.65
N GLU A 233 -1.37 6.88 -19.70
CA GLU A 233 -0.40 7.56 -20.59
C GLU A 233 1.05 7.21 -20.22
N LEU A 234 1.37 7.12 -18.94
CA LEU A 234 2.71 6.72 -18.49
C LEU A 234 3.03 5.27 -18.87
N LEU A 235 2.04 4.37 -18.80
CA LEU A 235 2.17 2.98 -19.24
C LEU A 235 2.37 2.90 -20.77
N ALA A 236 1.57 3.63 -21.56
CA ALA A 236 1.64 3.67 -23.01
C ALA A 236 2.99 4.17 -23.55
N ARG A 237 3.73 4.96 -22.80
CA ARG A 237 5.10 5.38 -23.17
C ARG A 237 6.09 4.20 -23.31
N ARG A 238 5.74 3.01 -22.79
CA ARG A 238 6.64 1.86 -22.75
C ARG A 238 6.01 0.52 -23.12
N ILE A 239 4.71 0.46 -23.17
CA ILE A 239 3.97 -0.70 -23.62
C ILE A 239 3.47 -0.35 -25.01
N HIS A 240 4.18 -0.82 -26.02
CA HIS A 240 3.89 -0.50 -27.43
C HIS A 240 3.07 -1.60 -28.10
N GLU A 241 3.05 -2.79 -27.51
CA GLU A 241 2.30 -3.94 -28.01
C GLU A 241 0.81 -3.78 -27.66
N PRO A 242 -0.08 -3.75 -28.67
CA PRO A 242 -1.49 -3.42 -28.46
C PRO A 242 -2.21 -4.35 -27.49
N TRP A 243 -1.93 -5.66 -27.56
CA TRP A 243 -2.55 -6.64 -26.68
C TRP A 243 -2.14 -6.42 -25.22
N TRP A 244 -0.85 -6.22 -24.95
CA TRP A 244 -0.35 -5.99 -23.59
C TRP A 244 -0.84 -4.66 -23.01
N MET A 245 -1.01 -3.64 -23.86
CA MET A 245 -1.59 -2.37 -23.42
C MET A 245 -3.07 -2.53 -23.10
N HIS A 246 -3.83 -3.29 -23.93
CA HIS A 246 -5.22 -3.63 -23.65
C HIS A 246 -5.37 -4.38 -22.32
N LEU A 247 -4.54 -5.40 -22.05
CA LEU A 247 -4.56 -6.11 -20.77
C LEU A 247 -4.21 -5.17 -19.59
N ALA A 248 -3.22 -4.28 -19.77
CA ALA A 248 -2.86 -3.28 -18.76
C ALA A 248 -4.04 -2.34 -18.47
N GLU A 249 -4.77 -1.89 -19.49
CA GLU A 249 -5.97 -1.06 -19.36
C GLU A 249 -7.12 -1.83 -18.68
N THR A 250 -7.34 -3.08 -19.04
CA THR A 250 -8.35 -3.94 -18.41
C THR A 250 -8.11 -4.06 -16.90
N VAL A 251 -6.87 -4.30 -16.49
CA VAL A 251 -6.49 -4.38 -15.06
C VAL A 251 -6.54 -3.01 -14.39
N LEU A 252 -6.11 -1.93 -15.06
CA LEU A 252 -6.05 -0.59 -14.51
C LEU A 252 -7.43 0.01 -14.27
N PHE A 253 -8.32 -0.12 -15.25
CA PHE A 253 -9.65 0.51 -15.19
C PHE A 253 -10.70 -0.39 -14.53
N HIS A 254 -10.37 -1.64 -14.21
CA HIS A 254 -11.25 -2.45 -13.39
C HIS A 254 -11.60 -1.72 -12.08
N ASP A 255 -12.91 -1.60 -11.84
CA ASP A 255 -13.42 -0.98 -10.64
C ASP A 255 -13.91 -2.05 -9.67
N PRO A 256 -13.14 -2.38 -8.63
CA PRO A 256 -13.48 -3.46 -7.70
C PRO A 256 -14.73 -3.17 -6.87
N ARG A 257 -15.26 -1.94 -6.91
CA ARG A 257 -16.46 -1.53 -6.15
C ARG A 257 -17.76 -1.94 -6.82
N GLN A 258 -17.72 -2.30 -8.10
CA GLN A 258 -18.92 -2.70 -8.86
C GLN A 258 -19.42 -4.08 -8.44
N ASP A 259 -18.50 -4.99 -8.16
CA ASP A 259 -18.81 -6.35 -7.69
C ASP A 259 -17.75 -6.80 -6.69
N PHE A 260 -18.15 -6.88 -5.42
CA PHE A 260 -17.24 -7.32 -4.37
C PHE A 260 -17.96 -8.02 -3.21
N GLU A 261 -17.17 -8.80 -2.48
CA GLU A 261 -17.53 -9.41 -1.20
C GLU A 261 -16.81 -8.66 -0.08
N LEU A 262 -17.55 -8.17 0.91
CA LEU A 262 -16.96 -7.62 2.13
C LEU A 262 -16.73 -8.76 3.12
N ARG A 263 -15.46 -9.04 3.44
CA ARG A 263 -15.07 -10.05 4.43
C ARG A 263 -14.69 -9.42 5.76
N GLY A 264 -15.12 -10.09 6.84
CA GLY A 264 -14.89 -9.62 8.21
C GLY A 264 -16.04 -8.74 8.74
N ASP A 265 -15.79 -8.07 9.86
CA ASP A 265 -16.81 -7.21 10.49
C ASP A 265 -17.00 -5.91 9.70
N PRO A 266 -18.20 -5.64 9.15
CA PRO A 266 -18.49 -4.41 8.41
C PRO A 266 -18.27 -3.12 9.23
N ARG A 267 -18.40 -3.19 10.56
CA ARG A 267 -18.18 -2.05 11.46
C ARG A 267 -16.76 -1.53 11.42
N LEU A 268 -15.79 -2.37 11.06
CA LEU A 268 -14.38 -1.96 10.92
C LEU A 268 -14.19 -0.93 9.80
N LEU A 269 -15.10 -0.86 8.83
CA LEU A 269 -15.06 0.16 7.78
C LEU A 269 -15.17 1.57 8.37
N GLU A 270 -15.91 1.75 9.46
CA GLU A 270 -16.07 3.04 10.13
C GLU A 270 -14.75 3.59 10.68
N LEU A 271 -13.79 2.71 11.01
CA LEU A 271 -12.46 3.08 11.46
C LEU A 271 -11.59 3.67 10.33
N VAL A 272 -11.92 3.38 9.07
CA VAL A 272 -11.18 3.94 7.92
C VAL A 272 -11.68 5.34 7.64
N PRO A 273 -10.80 6.37 7.68
CA PRO A 273 -11.20 7.74 7.37
C PRO A 273 -11.84 7.85 5.97
N GLN A 274 -12.95 8.58 5.84
CA GLN A 274 -13.72 8.66 4.59
C GLN A 274 -12.88 9.06 3.37
N HIS A 275 -11.96 10.02 3.53
CA HIS A 275 -11.06 10.48 2.47
C HIS A 275 -10.01 9.45 2.04
N LYS A 276 -9.95 8.27 2.69
CA LYS A 276 -9.08 7.14 2.36
C LYS A 276 -9.83 5.93 1.87
N ARG A 277 -11.16 5.99 1.85
CA ARG A 277 -11.99 4.91 1.31
C ARG A 277 -12.05 5.05 -0.20
N LEU A 278 -11.72 3.97 -0.90
CA LEU A 278 -11.78 3.94 -2.36
C LEU A 278 -13.18 4.28 -2.87
N GLY A 279 -14.21 3.82 -2.16
CA GLY A 279 -15.62 4.05 -2.47
C GLY A 279 -16.05 5.52 -2.54
N ASN A 280 -15.31 6.43 -1.91
CA ASN A 280 -15.64 7.86 -1.86
C ASN A 280 -14.96 8.69 -2.96
N HIS A 281 -14.29 8.04 -3.90
CA HIS A 281 -13.60 8.72 -5.01
C HIS A 281 -14.22 8.37 -6.36
N PRO A 282 -14.13 9.24 -7.38
CA PRO A 282 -14.57 8.93 -8.75
C PRO A 282 -13.89 7.67 -9.32
N SER A 283 -14.52 7.00 -10.28
CA SER A 283 -14.03 5.74 -10.85
C SER A 283 -12.67 5.84 -11.55
N HIS A 284 -12.35 7.03 -12.08
CA HIS A 284 -11.05 7.29 -12.71
C HIS A 284 -9.94 7.57 -11.71
N LEU A 285 -10.25 7.69 -10.41
CA LEU A 285 -9.27 7.88 -9.35
C LEU A 285 -9.11 6.61 -8.52
N GLY A 286 -7.89 6.40 -8.07
CA GLY A 286 -7.52 5.41 -7.07
C GLY A 286 -7.17 4.04 -7.63
N LEU A 287 -6.19 3.43 -6.98
CA LEU A 287 -5.79 2.03 -7.19
C LEU A 287 -6.17 1.21 -5.96
N PRO A 288 -6.73 0.01 -6.16
CA PRO A 288 -7.07 -0.89 -5.06
C PRO A 288 -5.80 -1.39 -4.36
N ILE A 289 -5.70 -1.16 -3.05
CA ILE A 289 -4.58 -1.65 -2.24
C ILE A 289 -4.76 -3.16 -2.02
N GLY A 290 -3.77 -3.96 -2.36
CA GLY A 290 -3.77 -5.42 -2.12
C GLY A 290 -3.36 -6.24 -3.34
N ASN A 291 -3.25 -5.64 -4.50
CA ASN A 291 -2.86 -6.30 -5.75
C ASN A 291 -1.42 -5.94 -6.16
N LEU A 292 -0.73 -6.90 -6.81
CA LEU A 292 0.62 -6.72 -7.33
C LEU A 292 0.68 -5.57 -8.35
N SER A 293 -0.30 -5.54 -9.29
CA SER A 293 -0.39 -4.49 -10.30
C SER A 293 -0.50 -3.09 -9.70
N SER A 294 -1.30 -2.91 -8.64
CA SER A 294 -1.46 -1.59 -7.99
C SER A 294 -0.14 -1.07 -7.40
N GLN A 295 0.67 -1.96 -6.82
CA GLN A 295 1.97 -1.59 -6.28
C GLN A 295 2.97 -1.22 -7.39
N PHE A 296 2.98 -1.98 -8.48
CA PHE A 296 3.80 -1.71 -9.64
C PHE A 296 3.38 -0.40 -10.33
N PHE A 297 2.09 -0.22 -10.56
CA PHE A 297 1.51 0.99 -11.17
C PHE A 297 1.80 2.25 -10.35
N ALA A 298 1.75 2.15 -9.03
CA ALA A 298 2.12 3.24 -8.13
C ALA A 298 3.59 3.67 -8.31
N ASN A 299 4.50 2.72 -8.55
CA ASN A 299 5.89 3.04 -8.85
C ASN A 299 6.06 3.67 -10.24
N VAL A 300 5.32 3.21 -11.26
CA VAL A 300 5.31 3.85 -12.59
C VAL A 300 4.84 5.31 -12.49
N TYR A 301 3.78 5.55 -11.71
CA TYR A 301 3.26 6.91 -11.50
C TYR A 301 4.29 7.84 -10.86
N LEU A 302 4.97 7.38 -9.83
CA LEU A 302 5.96 8.17 -9.09
C LEU A 302 7.37 8.18 -9.72
N ASP A 303 7.62 7.41 -10.79
CA ASP A 303 8.88 7.54 -11.52
C ASP A 303 9.06 8.95 -12.10
N VAL A 304 7.97 9.64 -12.44
CA VAL A 304 8.00 11.05 -12.88
C VAL A 304 8.63 11.95 -11.81
N LEU A 305 8.22 11.79 -10.55
CA LEU A 305 8.82 12.50 -9.42
C LEU A 305 10.29 12.12 -9.24
N ASP A 306 10.60 10.82 -9.30
CA ASP A 306 11.96 10.31 -9.13
C ASP A 306 12.93 10.90 -10.18
N GLN A 307 12.52 10.91 -11.45
CA GLN A 307 13.29 11.46 -12.56
C GLN A 307 13.49 12.98 -12.40
N PHE A 308 12.44 13.70 -12.01
CA PHE A 308 12.53 15.13 -11.75
C PHE A 308 13.50 15.46 -10.62
N VAL A 309 13.39 14.77 -9.49
CA VAL A 309 14.28 15.03 -8.34
C VAL A 309 15.74 14.71 -8.68
N LYS A 310 15.98 13.63 -9.44
CA LYS A 310 17.34 13.23 -9.80
C LYS A 310 17.95 14.06 -10.92
N HIS A 311 17.19 14.40 -11.95
CA HIS A 311 17.70 15.03 -13.17
C HIS A 311 17.32 16.50 -13.30
N GLY A 312 16.12 16.90 -12.88
CA GLY A 312 15.66 18.30 -12.85
C GLY A 312 16.31 19.06 -11.70
N LEU A 313 16.06 18.64 -10.47
CA LEU A 313 16.63 19.25 -9.27
C LEU A 313 18.11 18.87 -9.05
N ARG A 314 18.59 17.85 -9.75
CA ARG A 314 19.95 17.29 -9.59
C ARG A 314 20.27 16.89 -8.14
N CYS A 315 19.24 16.45 -7.38
CA CYS A 315 19.41 16.05 -5.99
C CYS A 315 20.12 14.69 -5.91
N ARG A 316 21.41 14.71 -5.54
CA ARG A 316 22.22 13.48 -5.40
C ARG A 316 21.70 12.58 -4.28
N HIS A 317 21.27 13.17 -3.17
CA HIS A 317 20.91 12.47 -1.94
C HIS A 317 19.38 12.44 -1.77
N TYR A 318 18.73 11.66 -2.61
CA TYR A 318 17.28 11.41 -2.64
C TYR A 318 16.99 9.94 -2.44
N ILE A 319 15.87 9.61 -1.78
CA ILE A 319 15.36 8.24 -1.63
C ILE A 319 13.84 8.24 -1.46
N ARG A 320 13.17 7.26 -2.04
CA ARG A 320 11.71 7.07 -1.93
C ARG A 320 11.34 5.64 -1.54
N TYR A 321 10.33 5.53 -0.70
CA TYR A 321 9.67 4.28 -0.36
C TYR A 321 8.15 4.44 -0.47
N VAL A 322 7.57 3.97 -1.57
CA VAL A 322 6.18 4.23 -2.00
C VAL A 322 5.93 5.74 -2.08
N ASP A 323 5.09 6.30 -1.22
CA ASP A 323 4.69 7.70 -1.11
C ASP A 323 5.56 8.53 -0.12
N ASP A 324 6.41 7.87 0.66
CA ASP A 324 7.30 8.49 1.66
C ASP A 324 8.69 8.70 1.04
N PHE A 325 9.19 9.94 0.97
CA PHE A 325 10.49 10.23 0.38
C PHE A 325 11.29 11.26 1.17
N VAL A 326 12.60 11.22 0.99
CA VAL A 326 13.58 12.05 1.71
C VAL A 326 14.60 12.63 0.76
N LEU A 327 14.80 13.95 0.85
CA LEU A 327 15.90 14.68 0.23
C LEU A 327 16.87 15.11 1.32
N LEU A 328 18.18 15.06 1.04
CA LEU A 328 19.23 15.57 1.94
C LEU A 328 20.01 16.66 1.22
N HIS A 329 20.26 17.77 1.93
CA HIS A 329 21.11 18.86 1.42
C HIS A 329 21.78 19.60 2.58
N GLU A 330 22.90 20.26 2.31
CA GLU A 330 23.61 21.10 3.30
C GLU A 330 22.79 22.36 3.63
N SER A 331 22.19 22.99 2.61
CA SER A 331 21.36 24.19 2.74
C SER A 331 19.89 23.83 2.99
N PRO A 332 19.28 24.30 4.08
CA PRO A 332 17.83 24.17 4.31
C PRO A 332 17.01 25.05 3.35
N GLN A 333 17.60 26.16 2.87
CA GLN A 333 16.92 27.02 1.88
C GLN A 333 16.72 26.28 0.56
N TRP A 334 17.78 25.61 0.07
CA TRP A 334 17.68 24.78 -1.13
C TRP A 334 16.59 23.69 -0.99
N LEU A 335 16.44 23.09 0.20
CA LEU A 335 15.37 22.11 0.46
C LEU A 335 13.98 22.72 0.42
N ASN A 336 13.80 23.96 0.88
CA ASN A 336 12.54 24.70 0.74
C ASN A 336 12.21 24.99 -0.73
N ASP A 337 13.20 25.45 -1.50
CA ASP A 337 13.03 25.72 -2.93
C ASP A 337 12.69 24.42 -3.69
N ALA A 338 13.36 23.33 -3.36
CA ALA A 338 13.07 22.01 -3.90
C ALA A 338 11.66 21.52 -3.53
N HIS A 339 11.20 21.79 -2.30
CA HIS A 339 9.83 21.49 -1.87
C HIS A 339 8.78 22.17 -2.76
N THR A 340 8.93 23.47 -2.98
CA THR A 340 8.02 24.27 -3.83
C THR A 340 8.00 23.72 -5.27
N GLN A 341 9.16 23.42 -5.85
CA GLN A 341 9.24 22.86 -7.20
C GLN A 341 8.63 21.45 -7.30
N ILE A 342 8.78 20.63 -6.27
CA ILE A 342 8.13 19.30 -6.19
C ILE A 342 6.60 19.46 -6.08
N GLU A 343 6.09 20.37 -5.27
CA GLU A 343 4.64 20.62 -5.19
C GLU A 343 4.06 21.03 -6.54
N GLN A 344 4.75 21.91 -7.26
CA GLN A 344 4.33 22.34 -8.59
C GLN A 344 4.33 21.16 -9.58
N LEU A 345 5.41 20.37 -9.63
CA LEU A 345 5.47 19.20 -10.49
C LEU A 345 4.34 18.20 -10.21
N LEU A 346 4.11 17.91 -8.92
CA LEU A 346 3.07 16.96 -8.51
C LEU A 346 1.69 17.44 -8.94
N ALA A 347 1.41 18.73 -8.80
CA ALA A 347 0.13 19.31 -9.22
C ALA A 347 -0.03 19.26 -10.74
N ASP A 348 0.98 19.66 -11.49
CA ASP A 348 0.91 19.82 -12.95
C ASP A 348 0.93 18.51 -13.70
N GLN A 349 1.75 17.55 -13.26
CA GLN A 349 1.99 16.31 -14.01
C GLN A 349 1.29 15.07 -13.44
N LEU A 350 1.00 15.07 -12.15
CA LEU A 350 0.48 13.88 -11.46
C LEU A 350 -0.84 14.14 -10.72
N ALA A 351 -1.44 15.34 -10.83
CA ALA A 351 -2.64 15.69 -10.06
C ALA A 351 -2.56 15.28 -8.58
N ALA A 352 -1.34 15.27 -8.01
CA ALA A 352 -1.04 14.81 -6.66
C ALA A 352 -0.62 15.98 -5.76
N ARG A 353 -0.68 15.76 -4.45
CA ARG A 353 -0.34 16.81 -3.46
C ARG A 353 0.51 16.22 -2.34
N LEU A 354 1.42 17.03 -1.80
CA LEU A 354 2.11 16.71 -0.56
C LEU A 354 1.16 16.78 0.64
N ASN A 355 1.49 16.04 1.68
CA ASN A 355 0.79 16.07 2.95
C ASN A 355 1.49 17.08 3.89
N PRO A 356 0.93 18.29 4.12
CA PRO A 356 1.62 19.31 4.92
C PRO A 356 1.90 18.85 6.36
N ARG A 357 1.02 17.98 6.91
CA ARG A 357 1.18 17.46 8.29
C ARG A 357 2.31 16.45 8.43
N LYS A 358 2.85 15.97 7.32
CA LYS A 358 3.94 14.99 7.30
C LYS A 358 5.19 15.50 6.57
N THR A 359 5.19 16.75 6.13
CA THR A 359 6.35 17.44 5.61
C THR A 359 7.22 17.91 6.77
N ILE A 360 8.48 17.48 6.79
CA ILE A 360 9.42 17.74 7.89
C ILE A 360 10.74 18.21 7.31
N LEU A 361 11.15 19.43 7.64
CA LEU A 361 12.48 19.95 7.36
C LEU A 361 13.26 20.11 8.68
N GLN A 362 14.34 19.36 8.86
CA GLN A 362 15.11 19.36 10.09
C GLN A 362 16.60 19.05 9.85
N PRO A 363 17.50 19.42 10.79
CA PRO A 363 18.87 18.93 10.81
C PRO A 363 18.95 17.41 10.94
N ILE A 364 19.85 16.78 10.21
CA ILE A 364 20.06 15.32 10.24
C ILE A 364 20.44 14.82 11.63
N ALA A 365 21.12 15.64 12.43
CA ALA A 365 21.52 15.30 13.78
C ALA A 365 20.35 14.90 14.72
N ARG A 366 19.12 15.36 14.45
CA ARG A 366 17.91 14.95 15.21
C ARG A 366 17.50 13.51 14.93
N GLY A 367 18.04 12.90 13.86
CA GLY A 367 17.68 11.57 13.40
C GLY A 367 16.54 11.61 12.38
N ILE A 368 16.67 10.77 11.36
CA ILE A 368 15.69 10.67 10.26
C ILE A 368 14.80 9.45 10.52
N ASP A 369 13.52 9.69 10.73
CA ASP A 369 12.52 8.63 10.84
C ASP A 369 12.06 8.20 9.44
N PHE A 370 12.54 7.04 8.97
CA PHE A 370 12.22 6.50 7.65
C PHE A 370 12.00 4.98 7.70
N ILE A 371 10.96 4.48 7.09
CA ILE A 371 10.62 3.05 6.95
C ILE A 371 10.64 2.29 8.31
N GLY A 372 10.14 2.93 9.37
CA GLY A 372 10.09 2.28 10.69
C GLY A 372 11.38 2.30 11.50
N GLN A 373 12.46 2.83 10.92
CA GLN A 373 13.76 3.01 11.58
C GLN A 373 14.08 4.49 11.78
N ILE A 374 14.88 4.79 12.80
CA ILE A 374 15.44 6.12 13.05
C ILE A 374 16.94 6.05 12.78
N ILE A 375 17.37 6.78 11.74
CA ILE A 375 18.78 6.88 11.36
C ILE A 375 19.40 8.03 12.13
N ARG A 376 20.38 7.72 12.97
CA ARG A 376 21.14 8.66 13.80
C ARG A 376 22.63 8.48 13.55
N PRO A 377 23.49 9.40 14.05
CA PRO A 377 24.92 9.19 14.01
C PRO A 377 25.31 7.79 14.50
N TRP A 378 26.02 7.05 13.63
CA TRP A 378 26.60 5.73 13.91
C TRP A 378 25.63 4.61 14.22
N ARG A 379 24.28 4.84 14.21
CA ARG A 379 23.30 3.82 14.55
C ARG A 379 21.98 3.97 13.82
N ARG A 380 21.34 2.85 13.54
CA ARG A 380 19.92 2.74 13.17
C ARG A 380 19.18 2.01 14.28
N THR A 381 18.08 2.59 14.73
CA THR A 381 17.23 2.02 15.77
C THR A 381 15.80 1.91 15.27
N LEU A 382 15.00 1.02 15.86
CA LEU A 382 13.55 1.02 15.60
C LEU A 382 12.86 2.20 16.28
N ARG A 383 11.71 2.59 15.74
CA ARG A 383 10.80 3.51 16.44
C ARG A 383 10.40 2.95 17.79
N ARG A 384 10.44 3.77 18.84
CA ARG A 384 10.06 3.35 20.19
C ARG A 384 8.66 2.72 20.26
N ARG A 385 7.68 3.30 19.54
CA ARG A 385 6.32 2.75 19.48
C ARG A 385 6.27 1.33 18.87
N THR A 386 7.08 1.04 17.85
CA THR A 386 7.13 -0.29 17.22
C THR A 386 7.70 -1.32 18.20
N TYR A 387 8.72 -0.94 18.92
CA TYR A 387 9.29 -1.77 19.98
C TYR A 387 8.28 -2.02 21.12
N ASN A 388 7.61 -0.98 21.63
CA ASN A 388 6.62 -1.12 22.70
C ASN A 388 5.46 -2.03 22.26
N LEU A 389 4.96 -1.84 21.03
CA LEU A 389 3.93 -2.71 20.45
C LEU A 389 4.40 -4.17 20.33
N ALA A 390 5.67 -4.40 20.00
CA ALA A 390 6.24 -5.75 19.96
C ALA A 390 6.19 -6.43 21.33
N ILE A 391 6.62 -5.74 22.38
CA ILE A 391 6.57 -6.24 23.77
C ILE A 391 5.12 -6.54 24.19
N GLU A 392 4.21 -5.59 23.94
CA GLU A 392 2.80 -5.75 24.27
C GLU A 392 2.19 -6.98 23.58
N ARG A 393 2.37 -7.08 22.26
CA ARG A 393 1.85 -8.22 21.49
C ARG A 393 2.44 -9.55 21.94
N ILE A 394 3.75 -9.62 22.21
CA ILE A 394 4.39 -10.83 22.70
C ILE A 394 3.83 -11.24 24.07
N ARG A 395 3.36 -10.30 24.88
CA ARG A 395 2.73 -10.59 26.18
C ARG A 395 1.29 -11.06 26.07
N THR A 396 0.54 -10.55 25.08
CA THR A 396 -0.92 -10.66 25.03
C THR A 396 -1.44 -11.62 23.97
N VAL A 397 -0.65 -11.91 22.93
CA VAL A 397 -1.08 -12.77 21.82
C VAL A 397 -1.32 -14.22 22.30
N ALA A 398 -2.27 -14.90 21.70
CA ALA A 398 -2.57 -16.29 21.96
C ALA A 398 -1.35 -17.19 21.74
N PRO A 399 -1.19 -18.30 22.51
CA PRO A 399 0.00 -19.16 22.41
C PRO A 399 0.24 -19.71 21.01
N GLU A 400 -0.81 -20.05 20.27
CA GLU A 400 -0.77 -20.54 18.89
C GLU A 400 -0.13 -19.55 17.90
N ASP A 401 -0.35 -18.26 18.10
CA ASP A 401 0.14 -17.20 17.22
C ASP A 401 1.48 -16.60 17.69
N LEU A 402 1.96 -17.01 18.88
CA LEU A 402 3.14 -16.40 19.49
C LEU A 402 4.41 -16.65 18.68
N PHE A 403 4.54 -17.84 18.11
CA PHE A 403 5.71 -18.20 17.30
C PHE A 403 5.85 -17.30 16.07
N GLU A 404 4.80 -17.13 15.27
CA GLU A 404 4.79 -16.32 14.07
C GLU A 404 4.97 -14.83 14.42
N THR A 405 4.27 -14.37 15.44
CA THR A 405 4.36 -12.98 15.93
C THR A 405 5.77 -12.64 16.37
N ALA A 406 6.39 -13.47 17.20
CA ALA A 406 7.72 -13.24 17.73
C ALA A 406 8.79 -13.26 16.64
N ASN A 407 8.74 -14.23 15.72
CA ASN A 407 9.70 -14.31 14.62
C ASN A 407 9.54 -13.13 13.62
N SER A 408 8.34 -12.63 13.42
CA SER A 408 8.09 -11.40 12.64
C SER A 408 8.80 -10.20 13.27
N TYR A 409 8.67 -10.01 14.61
CA TYR A 409 9.36 -8.94 15.30
C TYR A 409 10.89 -9.12 15.36
N TYR A 410 11.39 -10.34 15.50
CA TYR A 410 12.83 -10.60 15.39
C TYR A 410 13.36 -10.22 13.99
N GLY A 411 12.63 -10.57 12.93
CA GLY A 411 12.96 -10.18 11.57
C GLY A 411 13.10 -8.67 11.41
N LEU A 412 12.17 -7.90 12.01
CA LEU A 412 12.18 -6.44 11.98
C LEU A 412 13.34 -5.86 12.82
N LEU A 413 13.54 -6.36 14.05
CA LEU A 413 14.59 -5.88 14.94
C LEU A 413 15.99 -6.12 14.39
N ARG A 414 16.21 -7.25 13.70
CA ARG A 414 17.50 -7.57 13.06
C ARG A 414 17.91 -6.56 11.98
N GLN A 415 16.97 -5.82 11.41
CA GLN A 415 17.28 -4.78 10.43
C GLN A 415 17.97 -3.56 11.04
N ALA A 416 17.80 -3.30 12.34
CA ALA A 416 18.46 -2.20 13.05
C ALA A 416 19.89 -2.60 13.49
N THR A 417 20.83 -1.64 13.47
CA THR A 417 22.25 -1.93 13.80
C THR A 417 22.49 -2.14 15.29
N HIS A 418 21.69 -1.52 16.17
CA HIS A 418 21.84 -1.55 17.62
C HIS A 418 20.56 -2.07 18.28
N SER A 419 20.20 -3.31 18.00
CA SER A 419 18.96 -3.92 18.48
C SER A 419 19.17 -5.07 19.47
N HIS A 420 20.42 -5.38 19.85
CA HIS A 420 20.71 -6.52 20.73
C HIS A 420 19.96 -6.44 22.07
N HIS A 421 20.00 -5.29 22.73
CA HIS A 421 19.28 -5.08 23.98
C HIS A 421 17.75 -5.24 23.82
N ASP A 422 17.17 -4.68 22.75
CA ASP A 422 15.74 -4.79 22.46
C ASP A 422 15.35 -6.25 22.18
N ARG A 423 16.20 -6.98 21.45
CA ARG A 423 15.99 -8.42 21.16
C ARG A 423 16.10 -9.26 22.44
N ALA A 424 17.07 -8.98 23.30
CA ALA A 424 17.23 -9.66 24.59
C ALA A 424 15.99 -9.50 25.48
N ARG A 425 15.41 -8.28 25.54
CA ARG A 425 14.18 -8.04 26.30
C ARG A 425 12.99 -8.82 25.75
N ILE A 426 12.83 -8.88 24.42
CA ILE A 426 11.80 -9.71 23.77
C ILE A 426 12.03 -11.19 24.09
N SER A 427 13.29 -11.64 24.06
CA SER A 427 13.66 -13.02 24.40
C SER A 427 13.27 -13.38 25.83
N ASN A 428 13.47 -12.48 26.78
CA ASN A 428 13.07 -12.70 28.18
C ASN A 428 11.55 -12.85 28.33
N GLU A 429 10.74 -12.08 27.57
CA GLU A 429 9.28 -12.26 27.57
C GLU A 429 8.85 -13.61 26.97
N LEU A 430 9.54 -14.07 25.93
CA LEU A 430 9.29 -15.37 25.29
C LEU A 430 9.67 -16.53 26.22
N LEU A 431 10.82 -16.44 26.89
CA LEU A 431 11.27 -17.43 27.89
C LEU A 431 10.27 -17.54 29.05
N ARG A 432 9.73 -16.40 29.54
CA ARG A 432 8.68 -16.39 30.57
C ARG A 432 7.38 -17.07 30.10
N ARG A 433 7.13 -17.10 28.80
CA ARG A 433 5.98 -17.79 28.18
C ARG A 433 6.32 -19.23 27.74
N GLY A 434 7.47 -19.78 28.15
CA GLY A 434 7.87 -21.17 27.91
C GLY A 434 8.44 -21.45 26.52
N HIS A 435 8.75 -20.43 25.72
CA HIS A 435 9.32 -20.60 24.40
C HIS A 435 10.86 -20.62 24.43
N SER A 436 11.46 -21.52 23.68
CA SER A 436 12.92 -21.54 23.48
C SER A 436 13.34 -20.44 22.52
N VAL A 437 14.46 -19.81 22.78
CA VAL A 437 15.02 -18.72 21.98
C VAL A 437 16.45 -19.07 21.57
N LYS A 438 16.82 -18.73 20.33
CA LYS A 438 18.19 -18.90 19.85
C LYS A 438 19.15 -18.00 20.64
N SER A 439 20.37 -18.46 20.91
CA SER A 439 21.38 -17.77 21.75
C SER A 439 21.74 -16.36 21.27
N ASP A 440 21.62 -16.09 19.96
CA ASP A 440 21.86 -14.76 19.35
C ASP A 440 20.63 -13.84 19.34
N PHE A 441 19.51 -14.25 19.98
CA PHE A 441 18.24 -13.52 20.05
C PHE A 441 17.69 -13.13 18.70
N THR A 442 17.75 -14.03 17.72
CA THR A 442 17.28 -13.77 16.37
C THR A 442 16.06 -14.58 15.96
N LYS A 443 15.72 -15.61 16.73
CA LYS A 443 14.63 -16.54 16.40
C LYS A 443 14.11 -17.22 17.67
N THR A 444 12.80 -17.51 17.69
CA THR A 444 12.20 -18.45 18.65
C THR A 444 11.78 -19.74 17.93
N TYR A 445 11.59 -20.80 18.68
CA TYR A 445 11.20 -22.12 18.20
C TYR A 445 9.79 -22.45 18.71
N ARG A 446 9.07 -23.32 17.99
CA ARG A 446 7.82 -23.88 18.49
C ARG A 446 8.14 -24.77 19.69
N THR A 447 7.34 -24.72 20.73
CA THR A 447 7.42 -25.65 21.87
C THR A 447 6.99 -27.04 21.39
N SER A 448 7.75 -28.07 21.76
CA SER A 448 7.49 -29.47 21.38
C SER A 448 6.14 -30.02 21.90
N HIS A 449 5.48 -29.35 22.82
CA HIS A 449 4.17 -29.73 23.34
C HIS A 449 2.99 -29.48 22.38
N ALA A 450 3.18 -28.80 21.26
CA ALA A 450 2.12 -28.58 20.27
C ALA A 450 2.03 -29.69 19.20
N LEU A 451 2.84 -30.74 19.30
CA LEU A 451 2.83 -31.88 18.38
C LEU A 451 2.18 -33.16 18.94
N SER A 452 1.56 -33.09 20.12
CA SER A 452 0.90 -34.23 20.78
C SER A 452 -0.57 -33.97 21.14
N GLN A 453 -1.30 -33.25 20.29
CA GLN A 453 -2.78 -33.22 20.30
C GLN A 453 -3.32 -33.30 18.89
#